data_6bdae4ed6606ce3dedcacb3d552b7bf3
#
_entry.id   6bdae4ed6606ce3dedcacb3d552b7bf3
#
_cell.length_a   1.000
_cell.length_b   1.000
_cell.length_c   1.000
_cell.angle_alpha   90.00
_cell.angle_beta   90.00
_cell.angle_gamma   90.00
#
_symmetry.space_group_name_H-M   'P 1'
#
loop_
_entity.id
_entity.type
_entity.pdbx_description
1 polymer ?
#
loop_
_entity_poly.entity_id
_entity_poly.type
_entity_poly.pdbx_seq_one_letter_code
_entity_poly.pdbx_strand_id
1 'polypeptide(L)'
;MLNPLMEDGRPHWETNFPEEVWPAFKDFRNFLYLTWMHLGLPEPTPAQYEIAHRLQFGYDTAEADEIDKEVLAAISAAPREDIIRCFRSLGKSYITSAYAIWRMMRNPRDEKIMVVSATGSKSKEFVAQTKGILQSMELVQWLLQGPREKGATRRDMAEQFDVASSSLSQSYTVAARGITGQITGSRATLLIADDIEVERNSLTEDARQRIVKIVTSDFVPITKTEHGKGDIIFLGTPQTEESVYNTLVKEMGFRCITIPVRYPTRDKLKNYVLLDNQTGREVNILAQYLRRAHSEGEIAFGESTDTRFGSDELIGIEAKGKASFALQYMLDTSLSDAERYPLRQSDLVVMSCNPVKAPIGIQWGRHNDKHNLVKDIPNMGFSGDHFLRPLFVDSEWEPYESKVLFVDPSGRGADETAWAIVGILTGTMYVIHVGGTSSDPAEAMMQIAFDAKKYDVHTIEVEPNYGQGMWVTAFQPILSKVWPGGCTVLESEWAKGQKEARIIDTLEPVMAQHRLVIDEDLAKRESKSKEHKFSLLYQLTHITRDRGSLRHDDRLDALSGAVAHYQRSMGQDVDQAAKAVLTDRLDAEIEDFLDFMQGGAPLGKMRGVRRNGERTEVWSDGKNK
;
A
#
# COMPACT_ATOMS: atom_id res chain seq x y z
N MET A 1 -44.41 11.83 24.49
CA MET A 1 -42.98 11.63 24.32
C MET A 1 -42.76 10.13 24.24
N LEU A 2 -42.19 9.64 23.13
CA LEU A 2 -41.88 8.20 23.00
C LEU A 2 -40.63 7.90 23.81
N ASN A 3 -40.75 7.18 24.93
CA ASN A 3 -39.63 6.60 25.63
C ASN A 3 -39.28 5.26 24.98
N PRO A 4 -38.00 4.90 24.77
CA PRO A 4 -37.63 3.61 24.16
C PRO A 4 -38.16 2.41 24.94
N LEU A 5 -38.35 2.54 26.23
CA LEU A 5 -39.07 1.60 27.08
C LEU A 5 -40.25 2.30 27.76
N MET A 6 -41.39 1.65 27.78
CA MET A 6 -42.54 2.09 28.57
C MET A 6 -42.25 1.84 30.05
N GLU A 7 -43.06 2.42 30.94
CA GLU A 7 -42.92 2.22 32.41
C GLU A 7 -42.99 0.73 32.82
N ASP A 8 -43.67 -0.10 32.02
CA ASP A 8 -43.76 -1.55 32.19
C ASP A 8 -42.62 -2.34 31.58
N GLY A 9 -41.61 -1.66 31.04
CA GLY A 9 -40.42 -2.29 30.41
C GLY A 9 -40.61 -2.77 28.98
N ARG A 10 -41.80 -2.56 28.39
CA ARG A 10 -42.02 -2.94 26.97
C ARG A 10 -41.43 -1.89 26.02
N PRO A 11 -40.99 -2.29 24.81
CA PRO A 11 -40.56 -1.35 23.79
C PRO A 11 -41.71 -0.45 23.33
N HIS A 12 -41.42 0.83 23.04
CA HIS A 12 -42.45 1.82 22.68
C HIS A 12 -43.28 1.41 21.44
N TRP A 13 -42.70 0.62 20.52
CA TRP A 13 -43.41 0.21 19.29
C TRP A 13 -44.51 -0.80 19.54
N GLU A 14 -44.44 -1.59 20.59
CA GLU A 14 -45.50 -2.55 20.95
C GLU A 14 -46.79 -1.84 21.40
N THR A 15 -46.71 -0.59 21.78
CA THR A 15 -47.88 0.20 22.20
C THR A 15 -48.33 1.16 21.09
N ASN A 16 -47.42 1.67 20.29
CA ASN A 16 -47.71 2.78 19.39
C ASN A 16 -47.92 2.33 17.93
N PHE A 17 -47.66 1.07 17.60
CA PHE A 17 -47.73 0.56 16.23
C PHE A 17 -48.50 -0.78 16.23
N PRO A 18 -49.22 -1.07 15.10
CA PRO A 18 -49.91 -2.37 14.93
C PRO A 18 -48.89 -3.51 14.82
N GLU A 19 -49.32 -4.72 15.25
CA GLU A 19 -48.45 -5.90 15.34
C GLU A 19 -47.83 -6.31 14.01
N GLU A 20 -48.47 -5.99 12.90
CA GLU A 20 -48.02 -6.32 11.55
C GLU A 20 -46.67 -5.64 11.19
N VAL A 21 -46.36 -4.50 11.80
CA VAL A 21 -45.09 -3.80 11.55
C VAL A 21 -44.00 -4.11 12.57
N TRP A 22 -44.29 -4.80 13.68
CA TRP A 22 -43.29 -5.15 14.70
C TRP A 22 -42.07 -5.91 14.17
N PRO A 23 -42.20 -6.83 13.17
CA PRO A 23 -41.03 -7.48 12.58
C PRO A 23 -39.98 -6.48 12.06
N ALA A 24 -40.39 -5.34 11.54
CA ALA A 24 -39.47 -4.30 11.06
C ALA A 24 -38.71 -3.60 12.20
N PHE A 25 -39.29 -3.50 13.40
CA PHE A 25 -38.59 -2.97 14.58
C PHE A 25 -37.65 -4.01 15.21
N LYS A 26 -38.00 -5.29 15.15
CA LYS A 26 -37.26 -6.38 15.81
C LYS A 26 -36.02 -6.79 15.01
N ASP A 27 -36.14 -6.86 13.68
CA ASP A 27 -35.09 -7.32 12.79
C ASP A 27 -34.81 -6.30 11.67
N PHE A 28 -33.59 -5.82 11.61
CA PHE A 28 -33.17 -4.83 10.61
C PHE A 28 -33.31 -5.36 9.17
N ARG A 29 -33.19 -6.66 8.94
CA ARG A 29 -33.38 -7.25 7.60
C ARG A 29 -34.80 -7.01 7.07
N ASN A 30 -35.80 -7.10 7.94
CA ASN A 30 -37.20 -6.82 7.57
C ASN A 30 -37.38 -5.33 7.26
N PHE A 31 -36.79 -4.43 8.06
CA PHE A 31 -36.82 -3.00 7.78
C PHE A 31 -36.06 -2.65 6.49
N LEU A 32 -34.92 -3.29 6.23
CA LEU A 32 -34.17 -3.14 5.00
C LEU A 32 -35.03 -3.52 3.79
N TYR A 33 -35.70 -4.67 3.84
CA TYR A 33 -36.64 -5.09 2.79
C TYR A 33 -37.70 -4.03 2.50
N LEU A 34 -38.37 -3.52 3.52
CA LEU A 34 -39.39 -2.47 3.38
C LEU A 34 -38.82 -1.18 2.79
N THR A 35 -37.61 -0.82 3.18
CA THR A 35 -36.90 0.35 2.65
C THR A 35 -36.58 0.17 1.16
N TRP A 36 -36.10 -1.02 0.75
CA TRP A 36 -35.82 -1.36 -0.65
C TRP A 36 -37.09 -1.29 -1.50
N MET A 37 -38.17 -1.87 -1.02
CA MET A 37 -39.47 -1.79 -1.71
C MET A 37 -39.96 -0.36 -1.84
N HIS A 38 -39.82 0.45 -0.78
CA HIS A 38 -40.19 1.87 -0.80
C HIS A 38 -39.37 2.67 -1.85
N LEU A 39 -38.09 2.37 -1.97
CA LEU A 39 -37.19 3.03 -2.93
C LEU A 39 -37.33 2.50 -4.37
N GLY A 40 -38.18 1.50 -4.60
CA GLY A 40 -38.32 0.86 -5.91
C GLY A 40 -37.07 0.05 -6.33
N LEU A 41 -36.26 -0.38 -5.38
CA LEU A 41 -35.09 -1.22 -5.61
C LEU A 41 -35.48 -2.70 -5.70
N PRO A 42 -34.69 -3.53 -6.42
CA PRO A 42 -34.86 -4.98 -6.37
C PRO A 42 -34.75 -5.50 -4.94
N GLU A 43 -35.31 -6.68 -4.67
CA GLU A 43 -35.17 -7.36 -3.36
C GLU A 43 -33.70 -7.41 -2.91
N PRO A 44 -33.43 -7.16 -1.61
CA PRO A 44 -32.06 -7.23 -1.10
C PRO A 44 -31.41 -8.57 -1.35
N THR A 45 -30.16 -8.56 -1.82
CA THR A 45 -29.38 -9.77 -2.09
C THR A 45 -28.89 -10.43 -0.80
N PRO A 46 -28.48 -11.72 -0.84
CA PRO A 46 -27.88 -12.39 0.32
C PRO A 46 -26.73 -11.59 0.95
N ALA A 47 -25.88 -10.96 0.13
CA ALA A 47 -24.78 -10.10 0.60
C ALA A 47 -25.29 -8.87 1.35
N GLN A 48 -26.40 -8.25 0.90
CA GLN A 48 -27.02 -7.10 1.56
C GLN A 48 -27.69 -7.50 2.88
N TYR A 49 -28.34 -8.67 2.91
CA TYR A 49 -28.89 -9.23 4.15
C TYR A 49 -27.80 -9.61 5.16
N GLU A 50 -26.65 -10.12 4.71
CA GLU A 50 -25.51 -10.38 5.60
C GLU A 50 -24.99 -9.09 6.23
N ILE A 51 -24.83 -8.01 5.45
CA ILE A 51 -24.46 -6.70 6.01
C ILE A 51 -25.50 -6.25 7.03
N ALA A 52 -26.79 -6.37 6.74
CA ALA A 52 -27.85 -5.99 7.67
C ALA A 52 -27.80 -6.82 8.97
N HIS A 53 -27.55 -8.12 8.85
CA HIS A 53 -27.36 -9.00 10.01
C HIS A 53 -26.18 -8.55 10.87
N ARG A 54 -25.03 -8.28 10.25
CA ARG A 54 -23.81 -7.79 10.95
C ARG A 54 -24.03 -6.42 11.60
N LEU A 55 -24.72 -5.53 10.95
CA LEU A 55 -25.06 -4.22 11.51
C LEU A 55 -25.93 -4.33 12.76
N GLN A 56 -26.84 -5.30 12.84
CA GLN A 56 -27.70 -5.51 14.00
C GLN A 56 -27.03 -6.33 15.10
N PHE A 57 -26.47 -7.49 14.76
CA PHE A 57 -26.05 -8.51 15.74
C PHE A 57 -24.52 -8.53 15.96
N GLY A 58 -23.76 -7.91 15.06
CA GLY A 58 -22.30 -7.92 15.14
C GLY A 58 -21.73 -9.27 14.71
N TYR A 59 -20.88 -9.84 15.55
CA TYR A 59 -20.24 -11.13 15.30
C TYR A 59 -21.25 -12.28 15.31
N ASP A 60 -21.19 -13.16 14.32
CA ASP A 60 -22.09 -14.31 14.23
C ASP A 60 -21.68 -15.35 15.29
N THR A 61 -22.64 -15.73 16.13
CA THR A 61 -22.46 -16.76 17.15
C THR A 61 -22.19 -18.15 16.59
N ALA A 62 -22.46 -18.37 15.28
CA ALA A 62 -22.13 -19.62 14.60
C ALA A 62 -20.61 -19.79 14.34
N GLU A 63 -19.83 -18.69 14.35
CA GLU A 63 -18.36 -18.79 14.35
C GLU A 63 -17.80 -19.25 15.70
N ALA A 64 -18.65 -19.32 16.68
CA ALA A 64 -18.32 -19.50 18.07
C ALA A 64 -18.29 -20.95 18.56
N ASP A 65 -18.54 -21.91 17.73
CA ASP A 65 -18.36 -23.32 18.11
C ASP A 65 -16.88 -23.64 18.46
N GLU A 66 -15.94 -22.76 18.09
CA GLU A 66 -14.51 -22.86 18.43
C GLU A 66 -14.07 -21.93 19.57
N ILE A 67 -14.94 -21.04 20.06
CA ILE A 67 -14.61 -20.07 21.13
C ILE A 67 -15.43 -20.41 22.38
N ASP A 68 -14.77 -20.44 23.53
CA ASP A 68 -15.39 -20.67 24.83
C ASP A 68 -16.60 -19.73 25.07
N LYS A 69 -17.73 -20.26 25.55
CA LYS A 69 -18.99 -19.53 25.75
C LYS A 69 -18.84 -18.30 26.65
N GLU A 70 -17.88 -18.29 27.56
CA GLU A 70 -17.58 -17.11 28.41
C GLU A 70 -16.94 -15.97 27.61
N VAL A 71 -16.05 -16.28 26.67
CA VAL A 71 -15.44 -15.31 25.75
C VAL A 71 -16.50 -14.70 24.84
N LEU A 72 -17.47 -15.50 24.42
CA LEU A 72 -18.61 -15.07 23.60
C LEU A 72 -19.51 -14.09 24.35
N ALA A 73 -19.85 -14.38 25.60
CA ALA A 73 -20.64 -13.50 26.42
C ALA A 73 -19.91 -12.14 26.62
N ALA A 74 -18.59 -12.16 26.81
CA ALA A 74 -17.76 -10.97 26.92
C ALA A 74 -17.68 -10.18 25.60
N ILE A 75 -17.53 -10.86 24.46
CA ILE A 75 -17.52 -10.23 23.12
C ILE A 75 -18.88 -9.61 22.81
N SER A 76 -19.99 -10.29 23.14
CA SER A 76 -21.35 -9.78 22.89
C SER A 76 -21.73 -8.61 23.80
N ALA A 77 -21.10 -8.49 24.96
CA ALA A 77 -21.30 -7.37 25.89
C ALA A 77 -20.37 -6.17 25.58
N ALA A 78 -19.31 -6.38 24.83
CA ALA A 78 -18.39 -5.30 24.46
C ALA A 78 -18.98 -4.42 23.33
N PRO A 79 -18.69 -3.11 23.33
CA PRO A 79 -19.01 -2.24 22.21
C PRO A 79 -18.38 -2.78 20.93
N ARG A 80 -19.13 -2.70 19.84
CA ARG A 80 -18.68 -3.26 18.55
C ARG A 80 -17.66 -2.37 17.88
N GLU A 81 -16.61 -2.98 17.38
CA GLU A 81 -15.57 -2.37 16.56
C GLU A 81 -15.41 -3.25 15.30
N ASP A 82 -16.36 -3.06 14.36
CA ASP A 82 -16.53 -3.96 13.21
C ASP A 82 -16.15 -3.26 11.91
N ILE A 83 -15.49 -4.00 11.02
CA ILE A 83 -15.11 -3.58 9.66
C ILE A 83 -15.85 -4.46 8.65
N ILE A 84 -16.64 -3.83 7.78
CA ILE A 84 -17.35 -4.48 6.69
C ILE A 84 -16.75 -4.00 5.37
N ARG A 85 -15.94 -4.85 4.75
CA ARG A 85 -15.37 -4.62 3.42
C ARG A 85 -16.26 -5.28 2.38
N CYS A 86 -16.72 -4.51 1.43
CA CYS A 86 -17.58 -5.05 0.38
C CYS A 86 -17.36 -4.36 -0.95
N PHE A 87 -17.62 -5.10 -2.02
CA PHE A 87 -17.36 -4.65 -3.38
C PHE A 87 -18.17 -3.40 -3.76
N ARG A 88 -17.67 -2.70 -4.78
CA ARG A 88 -18.29 -1.49 -5.30
C ARG A 88 -19.69 -1.78 -5.84
N SER A 89 -20.63 -0.85 -5.63
CA SER A 89 -22.04 -0.94 -6.05
C SER A 89 -22.90 -1.96 -5.27
N LEU A 90 -22.43 -2.46 -4.12
CA LEU A 90 -23.24 -3.30 -3.25
C LEU A 90 -24.39 -2.53 -2.58
N GLY A 91 -24.36 -1.19 -2.57
CA GLY A 91 -25.41 -0.37 -1.96
C GLY A 91 -25.12 0.02 -0.51
N LYS A 92 -23.86 0.02 -0.08
CA LYS A 92 -23.40 0.37 1.28
C LYS A 92 -24.13 1.57 1.88
N SER A 93 -24.12 2.71 1.18
CA SER A 93 -24.67 3.97 1.68
C SER A 93 -26.19 3.89 1.90
N TYR A 94 -26.91 3.14 1.07
CA TYR A 94 -28.34 2.90 1.28
C TYR A 94 -28.61 2.04 2.51
N ILE A 95 -27.83 0.96 2.69
CA ILE A 95 -27.94 0.06 3.85
C ILE A 95 -27.64 0.83 5.12
N THR A 96 -26.58 1.66 5.15
CA THR A 96 -26.22 2.46 6.33
C THR A 96 -27.22 3.55 6.65
N SER A 97 -27.80 4.21 5.63
CA SER A 97 -28.90 5.17 5.84
C SER A 97 -30.14 4.49 6.43
N ALA A 98 -30.51 3.32 5.90
CA ALA A 98 -31.61 2.53 6.44
C ALA A 98 -31.32 2.07 7.90
N TYR A 99 -30.06 1.66 8.17
CA TYR A 99 -29.66 1.25 9.52
C TYR A 99 -29.71 2.42 10.51
N ALA A 100 -29.24 3.60 10.11
CA ALA A 100 -29.36 4.79 10.93
C ALA A 100 -30.83 5.11 11.28
N ILE A 101 -31.74 5.00 10.29
CA ILE A 101 -33.18 5.19 10.51
C ILE A 101 -33.74 4.12 11.44
N TRP A 102 -33.38 2.87 11.25
CA TRP A 102 -33.81 1.76 12.09
C TRP A 102 -33.37 1.94 13.56
N ARG A 103 -32.15 2.41 13.80
CA ARG A 103 -31.65 2.75 15.13
C ARG A 103 -32.49 3.87 15.76
N MET A 104 -32.79 4.94 15.00
CA MET A 104 -33.65 6.04 15.44
C MET A 104 -35.09 5.59 15.73
N MET A 105 -35.64 4.67 14.92
CA MET A 105 -36.97 4.10 15.18
C MET A 105 -37.04 3.39 16.52
N ARG A 106 -35.98 2.67 16.90
CA ARG A 106 -35.96 1.86 18.13
C ARG A 106 -35.68 2.72 19.37
N ASN A 107 -34.84 3.73 19.22
CA ASN A 107 -34.47 4.63 20.31
C ASN A 107 -34.48 6.10 19.87
N PRO A 108 -35.65 6.70 19.61
CA PRO A 108 -35.72 8.06 19.07
C PRO A 108 -35.22 9.12 20.05
N ARG A 109 -35.21 8.81 21.35
CA ARG A 109 -34.79 9.76 22.37
C ARG A 109 -33.29 9.93 22.49
N ASP A 110 -32.56 8.82 22.61
CA ASP A 110 -31.17 8.86 23.05
C ASP A 110 -30.17 8.43 21.96
N GLU A 111 -30.66 7.99 20.77
CA GLU A 111 -29.78 7.65 19.67
C GLU A 111 -29.05 8.90 19.15
N LYS A 112 -27.73 8.79 19.03
CA LYS A 112 -26.83 9.81 18.48
C LYS A 112 -25.90 9.13 17.49
N ILE A 113 -26.06 9.48 16.22
CA ILE A 113 -25.34 8.83 15.11
C ILE A 113 -24.37 9.83 14.50
N MET A 114 -23.08 9.48 14.50
CA MET A 114 -22.05 10.22 13.81
C MET A 114 -21.64 9.46 12.54
N VAL A 115 -21.71 10.10 11.40
CA VAL A 115 -21.21 9.56 10.14
C VAL A 115 -19.95 10.30 9.73
N VAL A 116 -18.87 9.58 9.51
CA VAL A 116 -17.58 10.10 9.06
C VAL A 116 -17.27 9.51 7.70
N SER A 117 -16.98 10.35 6.69
CA SER A 117 -16.56 9.92 5.36
C SER A 117 -15.25 10.60 4.96
N ALA A 118 -14.64 10.19 3.86
CA ALA A 118 -13.39 10.80 3.38
C ALA A 118 -13.49 12.32 3.18
N THR A 119 -14.67 12.82 2.78
CA THR A 119 -14.91 14.25 2.56
C THR A 119 -16.23 14.71 3.19
N GLY A 120 -16.32 16.00 3.56
CA GLY A 120 -17.55 16.58 4.09
C GLY A 120 -18.72 16.57 3.10
N SER A 121 -18.47 16.65 1.78
CA SER A 121 -19.54 16.55 0.76
C SER A 121 -20.20 15.16 0.77
N LYS A 122 -19.42 14.09 0.83
CA LYS A 122 -19.94 12.73 0.95
C LYS A 122 -20.81 12.53 2.20
N SER A 123 -20.37 13.09 3.31
CA SER A 123 -21.14 13.04 4.55
C SER A 123 -22.48 13.79 4.44
N LYS A 124 -22.52 14.92 3.72
CA LYS A 124 -23.78 15.66 3.45
C LYS A 124 -24.74 14.85 2.58
N GLU A 125 -24.23 14.13 1.58
CA GLU A 125 -25.04 13.24 0.74
C GLU A 125 -25.73 12.16 1.57
N PHE A 126 -25.03 11.59 2.55
CA PHE A 126 -25.61 10.63 3.50
C PHE A 126 -26.78 11.23 4.29
N VAL A 127 -26.59 12.45 4.85
CA VAL A 127 -27.67 13.13 5.60
C VAL A 127 -28.86 13.44 4.71
N ALA A 128 -28.61 13.92 3.48
CA ALA A 128 -29.68 14.22 2.52
C ALA A 128 -30.47 12.94 2.15
N GLN A 129 -29.78 11.84 1.90
CA GLN A 129 -30.41 10.54 1.61
C GLN A 129 -31.24 10.03 2.79
N THR A 130 -30.68 10.07 4.00
CA THR A 130 -31.38 9.65 5.22
C THR A 130 -32.65 10.50 5.44
N LYS A 131 -32.57 11.82 5.28
CA LYS A 131 -33.75 12.71 5.34
C LYS A 131 -34.77 12.41 4.25
N GLY A 132 -34.31 12.13 3.02
CA GLY A 132 -35.19 11.77 1.91
C GLY A 132 -36.05 10.55 2.24
N ILE A 133 -35.44 9.51 2.78
CA ILE A 133 -36.18 8.30 3.24
C ILE A 133 -37.14 8.64 4.38
N LEU A 134 -36.69 9.39 5.38
CA LEU A 134 -37.53 9.81 6.52
C LEU A 134 -38.74 10.63 6.09
N GLN A 135 -38.60 11.43 5.04
CA GLN A 135 -39.69 12.28 4.53
C GLN A 135 -40.68 11.54 3.64
N SER A 136 -40.23 10.53 2.92
CA SER A 136 -41.03 9.81 1.91
C SER A 136 -41.66 8.53 2.41
N MET A 137 -41.02 7.80 3.35
CA MET A 137 -41.47 6.51 3.85
C MET A 137 -42.44 6.66 5.04
N GLU A 138 -43.71 6.34 4.84
CA GLU A 138 -44.78 6.54 5.83
C GLU A 138 -44.47 5.92 7.22
N LEU A 139 -43.88 4.73 7.22
CA LEU A 139 -43.52 4.01 8.46
C LEU A 139 -42.59 4.81 9.40
N VAL A 140 -41.78 5.75 8.86
CA VAL A 140 -40.76 6.48 9.63
C VAL A 140 -40.98 8.00 9.70
N GLN A 141 -41.99 8.54 8.98
CA GLN A 141 -42.27 10.00 8.95
C GLN A 141 -42.52 10.59 10.34
N TRP A 142 -43.08 9.81 11.26
CA TRP A 142 -43.34 10.23 12.63
C TRP A 142 -42.06 10.71 13.36
N LEU A 143 -40.88 10.21 12.97
CA LEU A 143 -39.59 10.68 13.49
C LEU A 143 -39.31 12.16 13.18
N LEU A 144 -39.96 12.71 12.17
CA LEU A 144 -39.85 14.13 11.82
C LEU A 144 -41.03 14.98 12.32
N GLN A 145 -42.02 14.37 12.91
CA GLN A 145 -43.25 15.06 13.35
C GLN A 145 -43.18 15.41 14.85
N GLY A 146 -43.23 16.68 15.16
CA GLY A 146 -43.24 17.17 16.53
C GLY A 146 -41.91 17.75 17.04
N PRO A 147 -41.92 18.27 18.25
CA PRO A 147 -40.76 18.87 18.88
C PRO A 147 -39.82 17.81 19.48
N ARG A 148 -38.65 18.28 19.91
CA ARG A 148 -37.75 17.53 20.77
C ARG A 148 -38.29 17.38 22.18
N GLU A 149 -37.54 16.72 23.05
CA GLU A 149 -37.84 16.62 24.49
C GLU A 149 -38.17 18.00 25.11
N LYS A 150 -39.12 18.04 26.05
CA LYS A 150 -39.58 19.27 26.73
C LYS A 150 -40.08 20.36 25.80
N GLY A 151 -40.58 20.02 24.59
CA GLY A 151 -41.13 20.98 23.64
C GLY A 151 -40.10 21.85 22.91
N ALA A 152 -38.80 21.51 22.98
CA ALA A 152 -37.76 22.26 22.28
C ALA A 152 -37.84 22.12 20.76
N THR A 153 -37.50 23.20 20.07
CA THR A 153 -37.47 23.20 18.60
C THR A 153 -36.47 22.16 18.06
N ARG A 154 -36.89 21.42 17.06
CA ARG A 154 -36.03 20.48 16.33
C ARG A 154 -35.00 21.26 15.50
N ARG A 155 -33.72 20.90 15.65
CA ARG A 155 -32.63 21.47 14.87
C ARG A 155 -32.55 20.72 13.52
N ASP A 156 -32.44 21.46 12.44
CA ASP A 156 -32.40 20.89 11.09
C ASP A 156 -31.45 21.68 10.20
N MET A 157 -30.30 21.08 9.88
CA MET A 157 -29.24 21.64 9.05
C MET A 157 -28.84 20.64 7.95
N ALA A 158 -28.13 21.12 6.94
CA ALA A 158 -27.70 20.26 5.81
C ALA A 158 -26.77 19.10 6.24
N GLU A 159 -25.99 19.28 7.28
CA GLU A 159 -24.97 18.31 7.74
C GLU A 159 -25.40 17.56 9.01
N GLN A 160 -26.47 17.96 9.65
CA GLN A 160 -26.89 17.41 10.94
C GLN A 160 -28.33 17.78 11.24
N PHE A 161 -29.04 16.88 11.93
CA PHE A 161 -30.43 17.12 12.31
C PHE A 161 -30.84 16.35 13.57
N ASP A 162 -31.95 16.73 14.16
CA ASP A 162 -32.61 16.01 15.23
C ASP A 162 -33.90 15.37 14.76
N VAL A 163 -34.29 14.26 15.39
CA VAL A 163 -35.64 13.69 15.25
C VAL A 163 -36.57 14.20 16.34
N ALA A 164 -37.86 13.99 16.15
CA ALA A 164 -38.87 14.24 17.20
C ALA A 164 -38.55 13.40 18.45
N SER A 165 -38.91 13.94 19.61
CA SER A 165 -38.68 13.32 20.91
C SER A 165 -37.22 13.16 21.33
N SER A 166 -36.24 13.58 20.51
CA SER A 166 -34.82 13.46 20.85
C SER A 166 -34.48 14.24 22.13
N SER A 167 -33.60 13.68 22.97
CA SER A 167 -33.15 14.28 24.23
C SER A 167 -32.45 15.62 23.98
N LEU A 168 -32.56 16.51 25.01
CA LEU A 168 -31.83 17.79 25.01
C LEU A 168 -30.33 17.51 25.20
N SER A 169 -29.58 17.54 24.14
CA SER A 169 -28.14 17.31 24.09
C SER A 169 -27.48 18.31 23.16
N GLN A 170 -26.17 18.56 23.38
CA GLN A 170 -25.34 19.29 22.41
C GLN A 170 -25.18 18.49 21.11
N SER A 171 -25.08 17.16 21.22
CA SER A 171 -25.00 16.27 20.06
C SER A 171 -26.34 16.19 19.33
N TYR A 172 -26.29 16.16 18.01
CA TYR A 172 -27.46 15.96 17.15
C TYR A 172 -27.83 14.46 17.09
N THR A 173 -29.07 14.17 16.71
CA THR A 173 -29.48 12.78 16.47
C THR A 173 -28.67 12.16 15.34
N VAL A 174 -28.48 12.91 14.24
CA VAL A 174 -27.58 12.52 13.16
C VAL A 174 -26.65 13.70 12.86
N ALA A 175 -25.36 13.45 12.81
CA ALA A 175 -24.34 14.40 12.39
C ALA A 175 -23.35 13.75 11.42
N ALA A 176 -22.98 14.45 10.36
CA ALA A 176 -22.03 13.97 9.36
C ALA A 176 -20.81 14.89 9.27
N ARG A 177 -19.62 14.30 9.14
CA ARG A 177 -18.33 14.99 9.10
C ARG A 177 -17.39 14.34 8.08
N GLY A 178 -16.49 15.14 7.50
CA GLY A 178 -15.32 14.62 6.80
C GLY A 178 -14.25 14.20 7.80
N ILE A 179 -13.46 13.16 7.48
CA ILE A 179 -12.40 12.62 8.35
C ILE A 179 -11.35 13.68 8.76
N THR A 180 -11.11 14.67 7.89
CA THR A 180 -10.19 15.80 8.16
C THR A 180 -10.87 16.99 8.84
N GLY A 181 -12.18 16.92 9.06
CA GLY A 181 -12.95 17.97 9.73
C GLY A 181 -12.85 17.90 11.26
N GLN A 182 -13.47 18.87 11.94
CA GLN A 182 -13.58 18.82 13.39
C GLN A 182 -14.62 17.75 13.79
N ILE A 183 -14.13 16.60 14.24
CA ILE A 183 -14.95 15.44 14.65
C ILE A 183 -15.22 15.50 16.15
N THR A 184 -14.26 15.98 16.94
CA THR A 184 -14.33 16.08 18.40
C THR A 184 -15.37 17.08 18.89
N GLY A 185 -15.88 16.89 20.13
CA GLY A 185 -16.87 17.77 20.74
C GLY A 185 -18.32 17.27 20.67
N SER A 186 -18.59 16.21 19.91
CA SER A 186 -19.88 15.50 19.89
C SER A 186 -19.76 14.14 20.56
N ARG A 187 -20.90 13.57 20.98
CA ARG A 187 -21.02 12.19 21.47
C ARG A 187 -21.92 11.41 20.55
N ALA A 188 -21.61 10.13 20.38
CA ALA A 188 -22.36 9.23 19.51
C ALA A 188 -22.56 7.86 20.19
N THR A 189 -23.77 7.31 20.08
CA THR A 189 -24.09 5.92 20.43
C THR A 189 -23.69 4.97 19.30
N LEU A 190 -23.59 5.53 18.07
CA LEU A 190 -23.15 4.83 16.89
C LEU A 190 -22.28 5.76 16.04
N LEU A 191 -21.06 5.33 15.73
CA LEU A 191 -20.18 5.96 14.76
C LEU A 191 -20.09 5.08 13.52
N ILE A 192 -20.45 5.62 12.35
CA ILE A 192 -20.33 4.97 11.06
C ILE A 192 -19.19 5.64 10.28
N ALA A 193 -18.14 4.91 10.01
CA ALA A 193 -17.02 5.33 9.16
C ALA A 193 -17.24 4.80 7.74
N ASP A 194 -17.82 5.63 6.85
CA ASP A 194 -18.22 5.24 5.49
C ASP A 194 -17.18 5.72 4.47
N ASP A 195 -16.48 4.77 3.85
CA ASP A 195 -15.41 5.01 2.87
C ASP A 195 -14.44 6.14 3.31
N ILE A 196 -13.89 6.01 4.53
CA ILE A 196 -12.94 7.00 5.09
C ILE A 196 -11.59 6.98 4.38
N GLU A 197 -11.23 5.84 3.77
CA GLU A 197 -10.05 5.66 2.93
C GLU A 197 -10.47 5.73 1.45
N VAL A 198 -9.84 6.63 0.73
CA VAL A 198 -9.97 6.78 -0.73
C VAL A 198 -8.56 6.92 -1.31
N GLU A 199 -8.38 6.64 -2.59
CA GLU A 199 -7.08 6.75 -3.25
C GLU A 199 -6.33 8.03 -2.88
N ARG A 200 -6.99 9.18 -2.97
CA ARG A 200 -6.37 10.51 -2.71
C ARG A 200 -5.80 10.68 -1.29
N ASN A 201 -6.37 10.04 -0.27
CA ASN A 201 -5.92 10.18 1.12
C ASN A 201 -5.16 8.96 1.65
N SER A 202 -4.84 7.99 0.78
CA SER A 202 -4.11 6.76 1.12
C SER A 202 -2.81 6.59 0.30
N LEU A 203 -2.50 7.55 -0.59
CA LEU A 203 -1.32 7.49 -1.46
C LEU A 203 -0.01 7.40 -0.69
N THR A 204 0.15 8.17 0.37
CA THR A 204 1.37 8.23 1.15
C THR A 204 1.22 7.53 2.50
N GLU A 205 2.32 7.03 3.05
CA GLU A 205 2.36 6.45 4.39
C GLU A 205 1.86 7.45 5.45
N ASP A 206 2.33 8.70 5.40
CA ASP A 206 1.88 9.76 6.32
C ASP A 206 0.38 10.02 6.26
N ALA A 207 -0.20 9.96 5.05
CA ALA A 207 -1.64 10.14 4.89
C ALA A 207 -2.43 8.98 5.54
N ARG A 208 -1.99 7.73 5.35
CA ARG A 208 -2.58 6.55 5.99
C ARG A 208 -2.43 6.60 7.51
N GLN A 209 -1.22 6.89 8.03
CA GLN A 209 -0.97 7.02 9.46
C GLN A 209 -1.80 8.14 10.10
N ARG A 210 -2.04 9.25 9.38
CA ARG A 210 -2.90 10.33 9.85
C ARG A 210 -4.35 9.87 10.05
N ILE A 211 -4.89 9.05 9.14
CA ILE A 211 -6.23 8.46 9.29
C ILE A 211 -6.25 7.51 10.49
N VAL A 212 -5.27 6.61 10.61
CA VAL A 212 -5.16 5.70 11.76
C VAL A 212 -5.12 6.48 13.07
N LYS A 213 -4.35 7.56 13.14
CA LYS A 213 -4.29 8.43 14.31
C LYS A 213 -5.65 9.04 14.66
N ILE A 214 -6.41 9.54 13.69
CA ILE A 214 -7.76 10.08 13.92
C ILE A 214 -8.69 8.98 14.45
N VAL A 215 -8.65 7.79 13.85
CA VAL A 215 -9.47 6.65 14.31
C VAL A 215 -9.14 6.31 15.77
N THR A 216 -7.87 6.22 16.12
CA THR A 216 -7.42 5.82 17.46
C THR A 216 -7.62 6.90 18.51
N SER A 217 -7.40 8.18 18.16
CA SER A 217 -7.46 9.28 19.12
C SER A 217 -8.85 9.90 19.28
N ASP A 218 -9.67 9.91 18.21
CA ASP A 218 -10.90 10.69 18.19
C ASP A 218 -12.16 9.82 18.23
N PHE A 219 -12.20 8.65 17.56
CA PHE A 219 -13.42 7.84 17.48
C PHE A 219 -13.84 7.25 18.82
N VAL A 220 -12.87 6.68 19.56
CA VAL A 220 -13.15 6.08 20.87
C VAL A 220 -13.71 7.11 21.89
N PRO A 221 -13.13 8.31 22.04
CA PRO A 221 -13.72 9.35 22.92
C PRO A 221 -15.12 9.81 22.48
N ILE A 222 -15.40 9.88 21.18
CA ILE A 222 -16.72 10.28 20.66
C ILE A 222 -17.79 9.26 21.04
N THR A 223 -17.48 7.97 20.98
CA THR A 223 -18.43 6.90 21.32
C THR A 223 -18.59 6.66 22.83
N LYS A 224 -17.79 7.31 23.67
CA LYS A 224 -17.94 7.23 25.13
C LYS A 224 -19.09 8.12 25.57
N THR A 225 -20.23 7.52 25.90
CA THR A 225 -21.46 8.20 26.34
C THR A 225 -21.71 7.96 27.82
N GLU A 226 -22.73 8.64 28.40
CA GLU A 226 -23.17 8.42 29.78
C GLU A 226 -23.72 6.99 29.99
N HIS A 227 -24.17 6.34 28.94
CA HIS A 227 -24.73 4.99 28.93
C HIS A 227 -23.70 3.90 28.59
N GLY A 228 -22.42 4.26 28.49
CA GLY A 228 -21.34 3.35 28.15
C GLY A 228 -20.66 3.71 26.82
N LYS A 229 -19.90 2.78 26.25
CA LYS A 229 -19.24 2.94 24.96
C LYS A 229 -20.22 2.57 23.83
N GLY A 230 -20.34 3.43 22.83
CA GLY A 230 -21.13 3.17 21.61
C GLY A 230 -20.39 2.29 20.60
N ASP A 231 -21.09 1.91 19.55
CA ASP A 231 -20.57 1.08 18.45
C ASP A 231 -19.75 1.92 17.45
N ILE A 232 -18.70 1.34 16.91
CA ILE A 232 -17.92 1.89 15.80
C ILE A 232 -17.96 0.88 14.65
N ILE A 233 -18.52 1.28 13.50
CA ILE A 233 -18.68 0.44 12.33
C ILE A 233 -18.00 1.09 11.14
N PHE A 234 -17.08 0.37 10.52
CA PHE A 234 -16.42 0.78 9.29
C PHE A 234 -17.07 0.09 8.11
N LEU A 235 -17.41 0.85 7.09
CA LEU A 235 -17.77 0.33 5.78
C LEU A 235 -16.80 0.93 4.77
N GLY A 236 -16.13 0.08 4.00
CA GLY A 236 -15.14 0.62 3.07
C GLY A 236 -14.56 -0.38 2.10
N THR A 237 -13.78 0.18 1.20
CA THR A 237 -13.00 -0.57 0.20
C THR A 237 -11.53 -0.28 0.44
N PRO A 238 -10.67 -1.27 0.69
CA PRO A 238 -9.24 -1.06 0.88
C PRO A 238 -8.63 -0.52 -0.41
N GLN A 239 -7.64 0.39 -0.29
CA GLN A 239 -6.97 0.98 -1.44
C GLN A 239 -5.58 0.38 -1.68
N THR A 240 -4.96 -0.15 -0.63
CA THR A 240 -3.62 -0.76 -0.64
C THR A 240 -3.56 -1.92 0.35
N GLU A 241 -2.52 -2.74 0.31
CA GLU A 241 -2.30 -3.79 1.34
C GLU A 241 -2.06 -3.18 2.73
N GLU A 242 -1.47 -1.99 2.80
CA GLU A 242 -1.33 -1.17 4.02
C GLU A 242 -2.55 -0.27 4.28
N SER A 243 -3.72 -0.70 3.87
CA SER A 243 -4.95 0.03 4.11
C SER A 243 -5.21 0.21 5.60
N VAL A 244 -5.86 1.34 5.95
CA VAL A 244 -6.30 1.61 7.32
C VAL A 244 -7.10 0.44 7.89
N TYR A 245 -7.95 -0.18 7.08
CA TYR A 245 -8.75 -1.34 7.51
C TYR A 245 -7.89 -2.55 7.87
N ASN A 246 -6.83 -2.83 7.11
CA ASN A 246 -5.90 -3.92 7.43
C ASN A 246 -5.09 -3.60 8.69
N THR A 247 -4.67 -2.35 8.87
CA THR A 247 -3.96 -1.89 10.08
C THR A 247 -4.83 -2.06 11.33
N LEU A 248 -6.12 -1.68 11.27
CA LEU A 248 -7.05 -1.84 12.39
C LEU A 248 -7.24 -3.32 12.78
N VAL A 249 -7.27 -4.24 11.81
CA VAL A 249 -7.33 -5.69 12.09
C VAL A 249 -6.02 -6.18 12.68
N LYS A 250 -4.88 -5.88 12.03
CA LYS A 250 -3.56 -6.40 12.39
C LYS A 250 -3.06 -5.87 13.75
N GLU A 251 -3.26 -4.57 14.01
CA GLU A 251 -2.65 -3.89 15.16
C GLU A 251 -3.63 -3.69 16.33
N MET A 252 -4.93 -3.65 16.07
CA MET A 252 -5.93 -3.28 17.06
C MET A 252 -6.99 -4.37 17.33
N GLY A 253 -6.95 -5.48 16.59
CA GLY A 253 -7.86 -6.59 16.80
C GLY A 253 -9.31 -6.32 16.39
N PHE A 254 -9.56 -5.36 15.49
CA PHE A 254 -10.90 -5.11 14.96
C PHE A 254 -11.40 -6.32 14.17
N ARG A 255 -12.66 -6.65 14.34
CA ARG A 255 -13.29 -7.74 13.58
C ARG A 255 -13.57 -7.27 12.16
N CYS A 256 -13.24 -8.10 11.18
CA CYS A 256 -13.38 -7.75 9.76
C CYS A 256 -14.09 -8.86 8.99
N ILE A 257 -15.05 -8.47 8.15
CA ILE A 257 -15.58 -9.32 7.09
C ILE A 257 -15.33 -8.70 5.72
N THR A 258 -15.06 -9.53 4.73
CA THR A 258 -14.84 -9.14 3.34
C THR A 258 -15.80 -9.88 2.44
N ILE A 259 -16.56 -9.14 1.62
CA ILE A 259 -17.54 -9.67 0.69
C ILE A 259 -17.10 -9.28 -0.73
N PRO A 260 -16.29 -10.10 -1.43
CA PRO A 260 -15.93 -9.88 -2.83
C PRO A 260 -17.10 -10.23 -3.75
N VAL A 261 -17.11 -9.69 -4.99
CA VAL A 261 -18.17 -9.94 -5.97
C VAL A 261 -18.15 -11.36 -6.55
N ARG A 262 -17.00 -12.04 -6.49
CA ARG A 262 -16.85 -13.48 -6.83
C ARG A 262 -16.24 -14.20 -5.66
N TYR A 263 -16.62 -15.47 -5.46
CA TYR A 263 -15.89 -16.32 -4.52
C TYR A 263 -14.44 -16.49 -5.01
N PRO A 264 -13.42 -16.22 -4.17
CA PRO A 264 -12.02 -16.22 -4.61
C PRO A 264 -11.59 -17.57 -5.18
N THR A 265 -10.71 -17.59 -6.16
CA THR A 265 -10.08 -18.82 -6.64
C THR A 265 -9.16 -19.41 -5.57
N ARG A 266 -8.84 -20.70 -5.66
CA ARG A 266 -8.10 -21.44 -4.63
C ARG A 266 -6.74 -20.80 -4.30
N ASP A 267 -6.03 -20.31 -5.30
CA ASP A 267 -4.75 -19.63 -5.17
C ASP A 267 -4.86 -18.24 -4.52
N LYS A 268 -6.04 -17.59 -4.62
CA LYS A 268 -6.32 -16.25 -4.09
C LYS A 268 -6.91 -16.25 -2.67
N LEU A 269 -7.33 -17.40 -2.13
CA LEU A 269 -7.89 -17.46 -0.77
C LEU A 269 -6.93 -16.91 0.30
N LYS A 270 -5.63 -17.10 0.12
CA LYS A 270 -4.60 -16.56 1.03
C LYS A 270 -4.63 -15.04 1.17
N ASN A 271 -5.13 -14.31 0.16
CA ASN A 271 -5.23 -12.84 0.18
C ASN A 271 -6.34 -12.33 1.12
N TYR A 272 -7.17 -13.23 1.63
CA TYR A 272 -8.24 -12.95 2.61
C TYR A 272 -7.89 -13.46 4.01
N VAL A 273 -6.61 -13.70 4.28
CA VAL A 273 -6.10 -14.08 5.60
C VAL A 273 -5.12 -13.00 6.06
N LEU A 274 -5.36 -12.43 7.23
CA LEU A 274 -4.51 -11.42 7.85
C LEU A 274 -3.87 -11.99 9.12
N LEU A 275 -2.64 -11.59 9.42
CA LEU A 275 -2.00 -11.91 10.69
C LEU A 275 -2.40 -10.85 11.73
N ASP A 276 -2.98 -11.26 12.84
CA ASP A 276 -3.18 -10.41 14.00
C ASP A 276 -1.85 -10.33 14.78
N ASN A 277 -1.25 -9.16 14.81
CA ASN A 277 0.05 -8.93 15.43
C ASN A 277 0.00 -8.99 16.97
N GLN A 278 -1.18 -8.81 17.57
CA GLN A 278 -1.35 -8.90 19.03
C GLN A 278 -1.37 -10.36 19.50
N THR A 279 -2.07 -11.21 18.78
CA THR A 279 -2.27 -12.61 19.15
C THR A 279 -1.35 -13.58 18.40
N GLY A 280 -0.74 -13.15 17.30
CA GLY A 280 0.05 -14.00 16.39
C GLY A 280 -0.79 -15.02 15.61
N ARG A 281 -2.11 -14.86 15.56
CA ARG A 281 -3.04 -15.77 14.88
C ARG A 281 -3.41 -15.26 13.49
N GLU A 282 -3.64 -16.19 12.58
CA GLU A 282 -4.22 -15.91 11.29
C GLU A 282 -5.73 -15.67 11.43
N VAL A 283 -6.21 -14.55 10.90
CA VAL A 283 -7.63 -14.17 10.87
C VAL A 283 -8.12 -14.26 9.44
N ASN A 284 -9.07 -15.18 9.19
CA ASN A 284 -9.74 -15.25 7.89
C ASN A 284 -10.84 -14.19 7.83
N ILE A 285 -10.65 -13.18 6.97
CA ILE A 285 -11.59 -12.05 6.82
C ILE A 285 -12.64 -12.28 5.72
N LEU A 286 -12.59 -13.37 4.94
CA LEU A 286 -13.65 -13.70 3.99
C LEU A 286 -14.95 -14.02 4.73
N ALA A 287 -16.06 -13.41 4.31
CA ALA A 287 -17.36 -13.57 4.97
C ALA A 287 -17.74 -15.04 5.18
N GLN A 288 -18.18 -15.37 6.39
CA GLN A 288 -18.46 -16.76 6.79
C GLN A 288 -19.54 -17.39 5.93
N TYR A 289 -20.61 -16.66 5.62
CA TYR A 289 -21.69 -17.19 4.79
C TYR A 289 -21.21 -17.64 3.40
N LEU A 290 -20.21 -16.94 2.82
CA LEU A 290 -19.59 -17.35 1.56
C LEU A 290 -18.74 -18.62 1.72
N ARG A 291 -17.97 -18.70 2.81
CA ARG A 291 -17.17 -19.92 3.11
C ARG A 291 -18.08 -21.12 3.33
N ARG A 292 -19.18 -20.92 4.03
CA ARG A 292 -20.19 -21.95 4.27
C ARG A 292 -20.88 -22.37 2.98
N ALA A 293 -21.40 -21.44 2.17
CA ALA A 293 -22.01 -21.72 0.88
C ALA A 293 -21.07 -22.50 -0.05
N HIS A 294 -19.77 -22.16 -0.04
CA HIS A 294 -18.77 -22.90 -0.80
C HIS A 294 -18.57 -24.34 -0.25
N SER A 295 -18.50 -24.51 1.07
CA SER A 295 -18.34 -25.84 1.69
C SER A 295 -19.53 -26.74 1.49
N GLU A 296 -20.72 -26.16 1.38
CA GLU A 296 -22.00 -26.87 1.09
C GLU A 296 -22.20 -27.09 -0.42
N GLY A 297 -21.31 -26.56 -1.27
CA GLY A 297 -21.38 -26.73 -2.74
C GLY A 297 -22.36 -25.80 -3.43
N GLU A 298 -22.85 -24.78 -2.74
CA GLU A 298 -23.79 -23.77 -3.26
C GLU A 298 -23.12 -22.73 -4.15
N ILE A 299 -21.83 -22.47 -3.95
CA ILE A 299 -21.02 -21.52 -4.75
C ILE A 299 -19.67 -22.14 -5.11
N ALA A 300 -19.28 -22.04 -6.38
CA ALA A 300 -18.01 -22.53 -6.88
C ALA A 300 -16.90 -21.44 -6.85
N PHE A 301 -15.64 -21.87 -6.98
CA PHE A 301 -14.51 -20.95 -7.19
C PHE A 301 -14.72 -20.06 -8.41
N GLY A 302 -14.58 -18.75 -8.26
CA GLY A 302 -14.75 -17.76 -9.33
C GLY A 302 -16.19 -17.41 -9.67
N GLU A 303 -17.18 -18.04 -9.00
CA GLU A 303 -18.59 -17.76 -9.21
C GLU A 303 -19.02 -16.45 -8.52
N SER A 304 -20.02 -15.76 -9.09
CA SER A 304 -20.57 -14.53 -8.54
C SER A 304 -21.20 -14.76 -7.17
N THR A 305 -20.92 -13.89 -6.21
CA THR A 305 -21.50 -13.89 -4.87
C THR A 305 -22.78 -13.04 -4.76
N ASP A 306 -23.16 -12.35 -5.85
CA ASP A 306 -24.30 -11.44 -5.87
C ASP A 306 -25.11 -11.64 -7.16
N THR A 307 -26.37 -11.93 -7.01
CA THR A 307 -27.29 -12.28 -8.12
C THR A 307 -27.50 -11.13 -9.12
N ARG A 308 -27.15 -9.90 -8.77
CA ARG A 308 -27.24 -8.73 -9.68
C ARG A 308 -26.13 -8.70 -10.72
N PHE A 309 -25.06 -9.47 -10.53
CA PHE A 309 -23.89 -9.50 -11.41
C PHE A 309 -23.76 -10.84 -12.10
N GLY A 310 -24.10 -10.89 -13.39
CA GLY A 310 -23.88 -12.08 -14.21
C GLY A 310 -22.40 -12.29 -14.54
N SER A 311 -22.02 -13.53 -14.85
CA SER A 311 -20.63 -13.88 -15.18
C SER A 311 -20.09 -13.06 -16.36
N ASP A 312 -20.89 -12.85 -17.41
CA ASP A 312 -20.49 -12.08 -18.61
C ASP A 312 -20.26 -10.59 -18.29
N GLU A 313 -21.12 -10.03 -17.43
CA GLU A 313 -20.95 -8.65 -16.98
C GLU A 313 -19.67 -8.47 -16.19
N LEU A 314 -19.38 -9.39 -15.26
CA LEU A 314 -18.15 -9.36 -14.46
C LEU A 314 -16.89 -9.54 -15.33
N ILE A 315 -16.94 -10.40 -16.35
CA ILE A 315 -15.86 -10.55 -17.34
C ILE A 315 -15.66 -9.24 -18.10
N GLY A 316 -16.76 -8.58 -18.50
CA GLY A 316 -16.70 -7.28 -19.18
C GLY A 316 -16.13 -6.15 -18.32
N ILE A 317 -16.42 -6.13 -17.01
CA ILE A 317 -15.85 -5.15 -16.07
C ILE A 317 -14.35 -5.45 -15.87
N GLU A 318 -13.99 -6.71 -15.66
CA GLU A 318 -12.59 -7.15 -15.47
C GLU A 318 -11.71 -6.84 -16.69
N ALA A 319 -12.25 -7.02 -17.90
CA ALA A 319 -11.54 -6.72 -19.14
C ALA A 319 -11.20 -5.24 -19.32
N LYS A 320 -11.96 -4.33 -18.67
CA LYS A 320 -11.69 -2.88 -18.69
C LYS A 320 -10.52 -2.47 -17.81
N GLY A 321 -10.13 -3.32 -16.83
CA GLY A 321 -8.99 -3.05 -15.96
C GLY A 321 -8.88 -4.09 -14.84
N LYS A 322 -7.96 -5.04 -14.99
CA LYS A 322 -7.77 -6.15 -14.02
C LYS A 322 -7.41 -5.67 -12.61
N ALA A 323 -6.50 -4.69 -12.49
CA ALA A 323 -6.10 -4.15 -11.19
C ALA A 323 -7.26 -3.42 -10.51
N SER A 324 -8.01 -2.60 -11.24
CA SER A 324 -9.21 -1.93 -10.73
C SER A 324 -10.30 -2.92 -10.32
N PHE A 325 -10.49 -4.00 -11.10
CA PHE A 325 -11.44 -5.06 -10.75
C PHE A 325 -11.01 -5.79 -9.47
N ALA A 326 -9.74 -6.18 -9.38
CA ALA A 326 -9.20 -6.82 -8.18
C ALA A 326 -9.41 -5.94 -6.93
N LEU A 327 -9.10 -4.64 -7.04
CA LEU A 327 -9.24 -3.71 -5.92
C LEU A 327 -10.68 -3.42 -5.54
N GLN A 328 -11.53 -3.03 -6.50
CA GLN A 328 -12.87 -2.49 -6.25
C GLN A 328 -13.97 -3.57 -6.13
N TYR A 329 -13.76 -4.72 -6.76
CA TYR A 329 -14.75 -5.79 -6.82
C TYR A 329 -14.32 -7.05 -6.06
N MET A 330 -13.04 -7.43 -6.17
CA MET A 330 -12.52 -8.57 -5.40
C MET A 330 -11.99 -8.16 -4.03
N LEU A 331 -11.74 -6.87 -3.78
CA LEU A 331 -11.15 -6.35 -2.53
C LEU A 331 -9.75 -6.96 -2.27
N ASP A 332 -9.09 -7.36 -3.35
CA ASP A 332 -7.75 -7.93 -3.40
C ASP A 332 -6.76 -6.84 -3.80
N THR A 333 -5.93 -6.43 -2.88
CA THR A 333 -4.95 -5.35 -3.07
C THR A 333 -3.68 -5.80 -3.80
N SER A 334 -3.47 -7.11 -3.93
CA SER A 334 -2.21 -7.68 -4.43
C SER A 334 -1.82 -7.27 -5.86
N LEU A 335 -2.80 -7.07 -6.76
CA LEU A 335 -2.53 -6.59 -8.13
C LEU A 335 -2.31 -5.08 -8.18
N SER A 336 -3.07 -4.31 -7.41
CA SER A 336 -2.89 -2.86 -7.31
C SER A 336 -1.50 -2.52 -6.77
N ASP A 337 -1.07 -3.25 -5.76
CA ASP A 337 0.23 -3.07 -5.16
C ASP A 337 1.37 -3.51 -6.10
N ALA A 338 1.14 -4.55 -6.91
CA ALA A 338 2.12 -4.99 -7.90
C ALA A 338 2.43 -3.94 -8.99
N GLU A 339 1.44 -3.16 -9.41
CA GLU A 339 1.64 -2.07 -10.38
C GLU A 339 2.18 -0.80 -9.70
N ARG A 340 1.79 -0.59 -8.45
CA ARG A 340 2.14 0.61 -7.68
C ARG A 340 3.56 0.56 -7.12
N TYR A 341 4.04 -0.62 -6.71
CA TYR A 341 5.35 -0.84 -6.11
C TYR A 341 6.26 -1.58 -7.10
N PRO A 342 7.05 -0.85 -7.90
CA PRO A 342 7.80 -1.45 -9.01
C PRO A 342 9.00 -2.27 -8.56
N LEU A 343 9.57 -2.00 -7.38
CA LEU A 343 10.73 -2.72 -6.87
C LEU A 343 10.30 -3.91 -6.01
N ARG A 344 10.72 -5.13 -6.38
CA ARG A 344 10.30 -6.37 -5.72
C ARG A 344 11.48 -7.12 -5.14
N GLN A 345 11.27 -7.78 -4.00
CA GLN A 345 12.26 -8.67 -3.40
C GLN A 345 12.63 -9.83 -4.32
N SER A 346 11.67 -10.35 -5.09
CA SER A 346 11.90 -11.45 -6.04
C SER A 346 12.81 -11.08 -7.21
N ASP A 347 13.07 -9.80 -7.42
CA ASP A 347 13.98 -9.33 -8.45
C ASP A 347 15.41 -9.13 -7.92
N LEU A 348 15.59 -9.14 -6.57
CA LEU A 348 16.91 -9.20 -5.93
C LEU A 348 17.46 -10.62 -5.92
N VAL A 349 18.77 -10.72 -6.08
CA VAL A 349 19.51 -11.98 -5.89
C VAL A 349 20.14 -11.98 -4.50
N VAL A 350 19.81 -12.97 -3.67
CA VAL A 350 20.36 -13.09 -2.30
C VAL A 350 21.42 -14.15 -2.26
N MET A 351 22.63 -13.78 -1.85
CA MET A 351 23.73 -14.73 -1.61
C MET A 351 24.70 -14.20 -0.56
N SER A 352 25.52 -15.08 0.03
CA SER A 352 26.61 -14.66 0.89
C SER A 352 27.69 -13.98 0.06
N CYS A 353 27.95 -12.70 0.31
CA CYS A 353 28.94 -11.90 -0.41
C CYS A 353 30.26 -11.86 0.36
N ASN A 354 31.38 -11.99 -0.36
CA ASN A 354 32.70 -11.71 0.20
C ASN A 354 33.01 -10.21 0.04
N PRO A 355 33.57 -9.52 1.05
CA PRO A 355 33.84 -8.08 0.95
C PRO A 355 34.98 -7.70 -0.02
N VAL A 356 35.79 -8.68 -0.45
CA VAL A 356 36.99 -8.45 -1.30
C VAL A 356 36.76 -8.90 -2.74
N LYS A 357 36.02 -9.99 -2.94
CA LYS A 357 35.86 -10.65 -4.23
C LYS A 357 34.47 -11.19 -4.47
N ALA A 358 34.09 -11.37 -5.72
CA ALA A 358 32.82 -11.94 -6.14
C ALA A 358 33.01 -13.07 -7.16
N PRO A 359 32.01 -13.94 -7.35
CA PRO A 359 32.07 -14.97 -8.41
C PRO A 359 32.08 -14.29 -9.78
N ILE A 360 32.83 -14.87 -10.73
CA ILE A 360 32.92 -14.37 -12.12
C ILE A 360 31.53 -14.34 -12.78
N GLY A 361 30.69 -15.33 -12.47
CA GLY A 361 29.33 -15.42 -12.98
C GLY A 361 28.35 -16.01 -11.99
N ILE A 362 27.09 -15.56 -12.08
CA ILE A 362 25.95 -16.14 -11.39
C ILE A 362 24.86 -16.42 -12.41
N GLN A 363 24.14 -17.53 -12.26
CA GLN A 363 22.95 -17.82 -13.05
C GLN A 363 21.72 -17.68 -12.18
N TRP A 364 20.78 -16.87 -12.64
CA TRP A 364 19.51 -16.65 -11.99
C TRP A 364 18.38 -17.25 -12.83
N GLY A 365 17.31 -17.71 -12.19
CA GLY A 365 16.12 -18.21 -12.87
C GLY A 365 14.92 -18.19 -11.94
N ARG A 366 13.77 -17.79 -12.47
CA ARG A 366 12.47 -17.86 -11.81
C ARG A 366 11.95 -19.30 -11.79
N HIS A 367 12.66 -20.22 -11.16
CA HIS A 367 12.06 -21.50 -10.87
C HIS A 367 11.45 -21.46 -9.48
N ASN A 368 10.14 -21.78 -9.38
CA ASN A 368 9.44 -22.06 -8.11
C ASN A 368 9.99 -23.32 -7.43
N ASP A 369 11.24 -23.69 -7.71
CA ASP A 369 11.89 -24.82 -7.06
C ASP A 369 12.18 -24.44 -5.62
N LYS A 370 11.74 -25.33 -4.73
CA LYS A 370 11.93 -25.25 -3.28
C LYS A 370 13.40 -25.05 -2.86
N HIS A 371 14.35 -25.16 -3.79
CA HIS A 371 15.78 -25.10 -3.55
C HIS A 371 16.39 -23.69 -3.57
N ASN A 372 15.87 -22.77 -4.38
CA ASN A 372 16.38 -21.40 -4.45
C ASN A 372 15.56 -20.38 -3.65
N LEU A 373 14.43 -20.82 -3.06
CA LEU A 373 13.62 -19.97 -2.19
C LEU A 373 14.33 -19.76 -0.84
N VAL A 374 14.54 -18.50 -0.47
CA VAL A 374 15.09 -18.13 0.84
C VAL A 374 13.96 -18.13 1.87
N LYS A 375 13.99 -19.09 2.80
CA LYS A 375 12.94 -19.26 3.82
C LYS A 375 13.28 -18.63 5.17
N ASP A 376 14.55 -18.38 5.41
CA ASP A 376 15.10 -17.89 6.68
C ASP A 376 15.17 -16.35 6.75
N ILE A 377 14.79 -15.65 5.69
CA ILE A 377 14.61 -14.21 5.65
C ILE A 377 13.10 -13.91 5.55
N PRO A 378 12.51 -13.21 6.54
CA PRO A 378 11.11 -12.82 6.48
C PRO A 378 10.80 -11.98 5.24
N ASN A 379 9.61 -12.17 4.69
CA ASN A 379 9.11 -11.31 3.62
C ASN A 379 8.87 -9.90 4.17
N MET A 380 9.49 -8.90 3.55
CA MET A 380 9.30 -7.47 3.84
C MET A 380 8.45 -6.79 2.77
N GLY A 381 8.21 -7.45 1.65
CA GLY A 381 7.35 -7.00 0.57
C GLY A 381 5.91 -7.49 0.74
N PHE A 382 5.16 -7.38 -0.33
CA PHE A 382 3.72 -7.71 -0.36
C PHE A 382 3.47 -9.21 -0.42
N SER A 383 2.23 -9.60 -0.17
CA SER A 383 1.82 -11.01 -0.16
C SER A 383 2.21 -11.73 -1.45
N GLY A 384 2.99 -12.80 -1.31
CA GLY A 384 3.47 -13.62 -2.43
C GLY A 384 4.82 -13.21 -3.01
N ASP A 385 5.43 -12.11 -2.53
CA ASP A 385 6.83 -11.78 -2.81
C ASP A 385 7.77 -12.60 -1.93
N HIS A 386 9.00 -12.85 -2.39
CA HIS A 386 9.97 -13.67 -1.67
C HIS A 386 11.38 -13.47 -2.23
N PHE A 387 12.38 -13.76 -1.43
CA PHE A 387 13.78 -13.74 -1.85
C PHE A 387 14.20 -15.03 -2.56
N LEU A 388 15.07 -14.90 -3.55
CA LEU A 388 15.61 -16.01 -4.32
C LEU A 388 17.15 -16.02 -4.27
N ARG A 389 17.73 -17.22 -4.12
CA ARG A 389 19.15 -17.47 -4.32
C ARG A 389 19.45 -17.71 -5.80
N PRO A 390 20.68 -17.45 -6.28
CA PRO A 390 21.08 -17.87 -7.62
C PRO A 390 20.94 -19.39 -7.77
N LEU A 391 20.62 -19.85 -8.97
CA LEU A 391 20.58 -21.26 -9.31
C LEU A 391 21.99 -21.87 -9.36
N PHE A 392 22.96 -21.10 -9.82
CA PHE A 392 24.34 -21.47 -9.93
C PHE A 392 25.24 -20.28 -9.60
N VAL A 393 26.31 -20.52 -8.86
CA VAL A 393 27.37 -19.57 -8.53
C VAL A 393 28.68 -20.17 -9.02
N ASP A 394 29.45 -19.41 -9.80
CA ASP A 394 30.74 -19.84 -10.28
C ASP A 394 31.70 -20.15 -9.12
N SER A 395 32.52 -21.18 -9.28
CA SER A 395 33.55 -21.55 -8.30
C SER A 395 34.75 -20.60 -8.31
N GLU A 396 34.98 -19.90 -9.42
CA GLU A 396 36.04 -18.91 -9.58
C GLU A 396 35.59 -17.53 -9.11
N TRP A 397 36.39 -16.90 -8.25
CA TRP A 397 36.11 -15.62 -7.61
C TRP A 397 37.26 -14.65 -7.87
N GLU A 398 36.90 -13.47 -8.39
CA GLU A 398 37.83 -12.40 -8.71
C GLU A 398 37.58 -11.17 -7.80
N PRO A 399 38.61 -10.32 -7.56
CA PRO A 399 38.42 -9.05 -6.88
C PRO A 399 37.39 -8.17 -7.61
N TYR A 400 36.67 -7.35 -6.84
CA TYR A 400 35.78 -6.35 -7.45
C TYR A 400 36.58 -5.39 -8.34
N GLU A 401 36.05 -5.08 -9.51
CA GLU A 401 36.60 -4.07 -10.42
C GLU A 401 36.60 -2.70 -9.76
N SER A 402 35.53 -2.38 -9.02
CA SER A 402 35.38 -1.17 -8.24
C SER A 402 34.48 -1.38 -7.06
N LYS A 403 34.69 -0.61 -5.98
CA LYS A 403 33.80 -0.51 -4.83
C LYS A 403 33.54 0.95 -4.52
N VAL A 404 32.27 1.35 -4.53
CA VAL A 404 31.81 2.71 -4.19
C VAL A 404 31.04 2.69 -2.88
N LEU A 405 31.29 3.69 -2.05
CA LEU A 405 30.46 4.04 -0.91
C LEU A 405 29.75 5.36 -1.24
N PHE A 406 28.42 5.31 -1.35
CA PHE A 406 27.60 6.49 -1.56
C PHE A 406 27.00 6.95 -0.23
N VAL A 407 27.02 8.26 0.04
CA VAL A 407 26.48 8.87 1.26
C VAL A 407 25.37 9.81 0.89
N ASP A 408 24.20 9.61 1.55
CA ASP A 408 23.11 10.60 1.62
C ASP A 408 23.16 11.28 2.99
N PRO A 409 23.68 12.53 3.07
CA PRO A 409 23.80 13.24 4.33
C PRO A 409 22.42 13.70 4.82
N SER A 410 22.07 13.43 6.08
CA SER A 410 20.83 13.95 6.67
C SER A 410 20.85 15.47 6.76
N GLY A 411 19.68 16.07 6.50
CA GLY A 411 19.40 17.44 6.81
C GLY A 411 19.20 17.71 8.31
N ARG A 412 18.56 18.84 8.63
CA ARG A 412 18.08 19.11 9.99
C ARG A 412 16.72 18.43 10.16
N GLY A 413 16.63 17.46 11.04
CA GLY A 413 15.34 16.80 11.33
C GLY A 413 15.49 15.39 11.91
N ALA A 414 14.50 14.55 11.64
CA ALA A 414 14.44 13.16 12.10
C ALA A 414 15.00 12.16 11.06
N ASP A 415 15.63 12.65 9.97
CA ASP A 415 16.16 11.81 8.91
C ASP A 415 17.53 11.24 9.28
N GLU A 416 17.85 10.05 8.75
CA GLU A 416 19.15 9.41 8.95
C GLU A 416 20.19 9.99 7.96
N THR A 417 21.47 10.08 8.39
CA THR A 417 22.58 10.03 7.43
C THR A 417 22.76 8.58 7.03
N ALA A 418 22.54 8.26 5.77
CA ALA A 418 22.61 6.90 5.25
C ALA A 418 23.77 6.72 4.27
N TRP A 419 24.27 5.48 4.17
CA TRP A 419 25.32 5.13 3.19
C TRP A 419 25.14 3.70 2.71
N ALA A 420 25.56 3.44 1.46
CA ALA A 420 25.55 2.14 0.84
C ALA A 420 26.91 1.83 0.20
N ILE A 421 27.41 0.61 0.40
CA ILE A 421 28.64 0.10 -0.23
C ILE A 421 28.25 -0.93 -1.27
N VAL A 422 28.58 -0.65 -2.51
CA VAL A 422 28.31 -1.53 -3.66
C VAL A 422 29.61 -1.83 -4.38
N GLY A 423 29.87 -3.10 -4.67
CA GLY A 423 30.95 -3.56 -5.53
C GLY A 423 30.43 -3.97 -6.90
N ILE A 424 31.24 -3.88 -7.95
CA ILE A 424 30.90 -4.35 -9.30
C ILE A 424 31.92 -5.35 -9.79
N LEU A 425 31.43 -6.42 -10.44
CA LEU A 425 32.23 -7.39 -11.18
C LEU A 425 31.42 -7.90 -12.38
N THR A 426 31.99 -7.85 -13.58
CA THR A 426 31.36 -8.33 -14.83
C THR A 426 29.94 -7.82 -15.06
N GLY A 427 29.68 -6.55 -14.68
CA GLY A 427 28.37 -5.90 -14.80
C GLY A 427 27.31 -6.34 -13.78
N THR A 428 27.67 -7.18 -12.80
CA THR A 428 26.83 -7.51 -11.65
C THR A 428 27.22 -6.65 -10.47
N MET A 429 26.25 -6.06 -9.79
CA MET A 429 26.43 -5.16 -8.66
C MET A 429 26.11 -5.89 -7.35
N TYR A 430 26.99 -5.79 -6.37
CA TYR A 430 26.91 -6.50 -5.08
C TYR A 430 26.74 -5.47 -3.96
N VAL A 431 25.58 -5.46 -3.33
CA VAL A 431 25.30 -4.63 -2.13
C VAL A 431 25.94 -5.31 -0.92
N ILE A 432 27.13 -4.84 -0.56
CA ILE A 432 27.95 -5.45 0.49
C ILE A 432 27.53 -4.95 1.88
N HIS A 433 27.20 -3.67 1.98
CA HIS A 433 26.84 -3.04 3.25
C HIS A 433 25.91 -1.85 3.04
N VAL A 434 24.98 -1.65 3.99
CA VAL A 434 24.18 -0.45 4.11
C VAL A 434 24.15 -0.04 5.57
N GLY A 435 24.36 1.22 5.84
CA GLY A 435 24.30 1.82 7.15
C GLY A 435 23.40 3.05 7.17
N GLY A 436 22.97 3.41 8.36
CA GLY A 436 22.22 4.65 8.60
C GLY A 436 22.28 5.00 10.08
N THR A 437 22.32 6.29 10.38
CA THR A 437 22.33 6.80 11.76
C THR A 437 21.70 8.17 11.85
N SER A 438 20.96 8.40 12.92
CA SER A 438 20.45 9.72 13.32
C SER A 438 21.33 10.43 14.35
N SER A 439 22.54 9.90 14.58
CA SER A 439 23.53 10.49 15.49
C SER A 439 24.07 11.83 14.98
N ASP A 440 24.86 12.50 15.82
CA ASP A 440 25.58 13.71 15.44
C ASP A 440 26.37 13.53 14.13
N PRO A 441 26.42 14.52 13.24
CA PRO A 441 27.13 14.43 11.95
C PRO A 441 28.58 13.98 12.05
N ALA A 442 29.31 14.36 13.13
CA ALA A 442 30.69 13.93 13.32
C ALA A 442 30.80 12.44 13.66
N GLU A 443 29.85 11.91 14.42
CA GLU A 443 29.77 10.46 14.70
C GLU A 443 29.40 9.68 13.44
N ALA A 444 28.46 10.19 12.66
CA ALA A 444 28.08 9.58 11.37
C ALA A 444 29.28 9.52 10.41
N MET A 445 30.02 10.64 10.26
CA MET A 445 31.24 10.70 9.47
C MET A 445 32.31 9.70 9.96
N MET A 446 32.44 9.52 11.29
CA MET A 446 33.37 8.57 11.87
C MET A 446 32.99 7.13 11.51
N GLN A 447 31.71 6.77 11.61
CA GLN A 447 31.21 5.45 11.24
C GLN A 447 31.43 5.17 9.74
N ILE A 448 31.11 6.15 8.87
CA ILE A 448 31.35 6.05 7.43
C ILE A 448 32.84 5.83 7.13
N ALA A 449 33.74 6.55 7.80
CA ALA A 449 35.17 6.38 7.62
C ALA A 449 35.66 4.98 8.06
N PHE A 450 35.12 4.43 9.15
CA PHE A 450 35.43 3.06 9.59
C PHE A 450 34.93 2.02 8.60
N ASP A 451 33.71 2.17 8.10
CA ASP A 451 33.14 1.25 7.11
C ASP A 451 33.89 1.35 5.78
N ALA A 452 34.24 2.55 5.32
CA ALA A 452 35.06 2.75 4.12
C ALA A 452 36.40 1.99 4.21
N LYS A 453 37.09 2.08 5.35
CA LYS A 453 38.33 1.34 5.61
C LYS A 453 38.10 -0.16 5.71
N LYS A 454 37.07 -0.59 6.45
CA LYS A 454 36.75 -2.00 6.69
C LYS A 454 36.49 -2.76 5.39
N TYR A 455 35.76 -2.13 4.47
CA TYR A 455 35.39 -2.72 3.19
C TYR A 455 36.35 -2.37 2.06
N ASP A 456 37.39 -1.60 2.35
CA ASP A 456 38.43 -1.18 1.40
C ASP A 456 37.83 -0.58 0.12
N VAL A 457 37.01 0.49 0.28
CA VAL A 457 36.31 1.13 -0.83
C VAL A 457 37.27 1.97 -1.70
N HIS A 458 37.02 2.02 -3.01
CA HIS A 458 37.87 2.77 -3.92
C HIS A 458 37.45 4.23 -4.03
N THR A 459 36.15 4.50 -3.92
CA THR A 459 35.57 5.85 -4.05
C THR A 459 34.48 6.05 -3.02
N ILE A 460 34.46 7.22 -2.39
CA ILE A 460 33.33 7.73 -1.60
C ILE A 460 32.68 8.85 -2.40
N GLU A 461 31.41 8.73 -2.71
CA GLU A 461 30.60 9.74 -3.38
C GLU A 461 29.55 10.28 -2.40
N VAL A 462 29.43 11.60 -2.31
CA VAL A 462 28.54 12.27 -1.34
C VAL A 462 27.51 13.09 -2.09
N GLU A 463 26.22 12.94 -1.73
CA GLU A 463 25.17 13.77 -2.33
C GLU A 463 25.30 15.24 -1.89
N PRO A 464 25.19 16.22 -2.84
CA PRO A 464 25.48 17.64 -2.56
C PRO A 464 24.34 18.37 -1.81
N ASN A 465 23.60 17.69 -0.94
CA ASN A 465 22.42 18.24 -0.24
C ASN A 465 22.70 19.39 0.71
N TYR A 466 23.95 19.60 1.13
CA TYR A 466 24.32 20.59 2.13
C TYR A 466 25.56 21.42 1.76
N GLY A 467 25.29 22.64 1.33
CA GLY A 467 26.30 23.71 1.40
C GLY A 467 27.51 23.54 0.48
N GLN A 468 27.35 23.06 -0.76
CA GLN A 468 28.40 23.10 -1.81
C GLN A 468 29.79 22.66 -1.30
N GLY A 469 29.97 21.34 -1.06
CA GLY A 469 31.26 20.77 -0.66
C GLY A 469 31.62 20.89 0.83
N MET A 470 30.79 21.50 1.66
CA MET A 470 31.08 21.64 3.11
C MET A 470 31.17 20.26 3.80
N TRP A 471 30.31 19.33 3.44
CA TRP A 471 30.32 17.99 4.03
C TRP A 471 31.61 17.25 3.70
N VAL A 472 32.02 17.26 2.44
CA VAL A 472 33.30 16.67 1.98
C VAL A 472 34.48 17.31 2.68
N THR A 473 34.49 18.65 2.82
CA THR A 473 35.54 19.38 3.52
C THR A 473 35.64 18.99 5.00
N ALA A 474 34.51 18.80 5.68
CA ALA A 474 34.48 18.36 7.08
C ALA A 474 34.85 16.87 7.23
N PHE A 475 34.52 16.03 6.25
CA PHE A 475 34.78 14.60 6.29
C PHE A 475 36.23 14.21 6.02
N GLN A 476 36.94 14.92 5.12
CA GLN A 476 38.31 14.58 4.74
C GLN A 476 39.30 14.48 5.92
N PRO A 477 39.33 15.40 6.92
CA PRO A 477 40.20 15.25 8.09
C PRO A 477 39.90 14.02 8.93
N ILE A 478 38.60 13.66 9.05
CA ILE A 478 38.15 12.47 9.79
C ILE A 478 38.59 11.20 9.07
N LEU A 479 38.36 11.14 7.75
CA LEU A 479 38.80 10.01 6.93
C LEU A 479 40.31 9.82 7.00
N SER A 480 41.10 10.89 6.83
CA SER A 480 42.56 10.83 6.89
C SER A 480 43.08 10.35 8.23
N LYS A 481 42.38 10.66 9.33
CA LYS A 481 42.74 10.18 10.67
C LYS A 481 42.43 8.69 10.85
N VAL A 482 41.29 8.20 10.33
CA VAL A 482 40.86 6.79 10.46
C VAL A 482 41.61 5.90 9.46
N TRP A 483 41.81 6.41 8.26
CA TRP A 483 42.42 5.67 7.15
C TRP A 483 43.42 6.56 6.37
N PRO A 484 44.69 6.66 6.86
CA PRO A 484 45.76 7.36 6.14
C PRO A 484 46.02 6.73 4.77
N GLY A 485 46.05 7.55 3.73
CA GLY A 485 46.18 7.06 2.35
C GLY A 485 44.86 6.70 1.66
N GLY A 486 43.83 6.58 2.39
CA GLY A 486 42.40 6.54 2.08
C GLY A 486 41.97 6.14 0.67
N CYS A 487 40.86 6.71 0.28
CA CYS A 487 40.25 6.53 -1.06
C CYS A 487 39.88 7.90 -1.65
N THR A 488 39.46 7.93 -2.89
CA THR A 488 38.96 9.14 -3.52
C THR A 488 37.63 9.56 -2.93
N VAL A 489 37.48 10.87 -2.57
CA VAL A 489 36.20 11.42 -2.10
C VAL A 489 35.70 12.42 -3.12
N LEU A 490 34.50 12.21 -3.64
CA LEU A 490 33.88 13.04 -4.67
C LEU A 490 32.55 13.57 -4.18
N GLU A 491 32.15 14.73 -4.68
CA GLU A 491 30.78 15.22 -4.57
C GLU A 491 30.00 14.77 -5.81
N SER A 492 28.82 14.18 -5.62
CA SER A 492 27.94 13.76 -6.69
C SER A 492 27.42 14.97 -7.48
N GLU A 493 27.07 14.75 -8.74
CA GLU A 493 26.34 15.77 -9.49
C GLU A 493 24.94 15.96 -8.91
N TRP A 494 24.47 17.23 -8.89
CA TRP A 494 23.12 17.55 -8.42
C TRP A 494 22.07 16.80 -9.23
N ALA A 495 21.31 15.93 -8.58
CA ALA A 495 20.27 15.15 -9.22
C ALA A 495 19.08 16.04 -9.61
N LYS A 496 18.63 15.94 -10.86
CA LYS A 496 17.45 16.64 -11.38
C LYS A 496 16.23 15.73 -11.36
N GLY A 497 15.05 16.27 -11.03
CA GLY A 497 13.78 15.54 -11.07
C GLY A 497 13.24 15.18 -9.69
N GLN A 498 12.15 14.41 -9.69
CA GLN A 498 11.52 13.91 -8.48
C GLN A 498 12.34 12.76 -7.90
N LYS A 499 12.58 12.78 -6.58
CA LYS A 499 13.45 11.83 -5.88
C LYS A 499 13.00 10.39 -6.08
N GLU A 500 11.74 10.10 -5.81
CA GLU A 500 11.17 8.75 -5.88
C GLU A 500 11.23 8.16 -7.31
N ALA A 501 10.91 8.97 -8.30
CA ALA A 501 11.01 8.55 -9.70
C ALA A 501 12.47 8.24 -10.08
N ARG A 502 13.43 9.06 -9.66
CA ARG A 502 14.86 8.84 -9.88
C ARG A 502 15.35 7.54 -9.27
N ILE A 503 14.99 7.27 -8.01
CA ILE A 503 15.35 6.03 -7.31
C ILE A 503 14.82 4.82 -8.07
N ILE A 504 13.55 4.84 -8.43
CA ILE A 504 12.90 3.75 -9.16
C ILE A 504 13.55 3.56 -10.53
N ASP A 505 13.70 4.62 -11.32
CA ASP A 505 14.26 4.56 -12.68
C ASP A 505 15.73 4.08 -12.67
N THR A 506 16.44 4.26 -11.56
CA THR A 506 17.80 3.74 -11.38
C THR A 506 17.81 2.27 -11.00
N LEU A 507 16.99 1.84 -10.04
CA LEU A 507 17.05 0.50 -9.47
C LEU A 507 16.25 -0.53 -10.26
N GLU A 508 15.07 -0.16 -10.75
CA GLU A 508 14.14 -1.07 -11.45
C GLU A 508 14.81 -1.82 -12.64
N PRO A 509 15.57 -1.16 -13.56
CA PRO A 509 16.19 -1.86 -14.67
C PRO A 509 17.25 -2.87 -14.24
N VAL A 510 18.03 -2.55 -13.21
CA VAL A 510 19.10 -3.42 -12.70
C VAL A 510 18.52 -4.61 -11.96
N MET A 511 17.47 -4.40 -11.17
CA MET A 511 16.75 -5.44 -10.45
C MET A 511 16.00 -6.35 -11.42
N ALA A 512 15.28 -5.80 -12.40
CA ALA A 512 14.55 -6.57 -13.41
C ALA A 512 15.46 -7.46 -14.26
N GLN A 513 16.73 -7.07 -14.42
CA GLN A 513 17.77 -7.88 -15.06
C GLN A 513 18.46 -8.86 -14.10
N HIS A 514 18.07 -8.88 -12.82
CA HIS A 514 18.68 -9.69 -11.74
C HIS A 514 20.19 -9.48 -11.60
N ARG A 515 20.64 -8.24 -11.81
CA ARG A 515 22.05 -7.82 -11.68
C ARG A 515 22.35 -7.13 -10.35
N LEU A 516 21.36 -7.02 -9.46
CA LEU A 516 21.56 -6.49 -8.11
C LEU A 516 21.54 -7.66 -7.12
N VAL A 517 22.70 -7.94 -6.56
CA VAL A 517 22.91 -8.98 -5.55
C VAL A 517 22.97 -8.31 -4.19
N ILE A 518 22.24 -8.82 -3.21
CA ILE A 518 22.31 -8.35 -1.82
C ILE A 518 22.95 -9.44 -0.93
N ASP A 519 23.84 -9.01 -0.05
CA ASP A 519 24.44 -9.92 0.93
C ASP A 519 23.38 -10.51 1.86
N GLU A 520 23.47 -11.84 2.08
CA GLU A 520 22.47 -12.58 2.86
C GLU A 520 22.40 -12.12 4.32
N ASP A 521 23.54 -11.81 4.95
CA ASP A 521 23.58 -11.33 6.33
C ASP A 521 23.03 -9.89 6.44
N LEU A 522 23.28 -9.07 5.42
CA LEU A 522 22.66 -7.76 5.30
C LEU A 522 21.14 -7.87 5.18
N ALA A 523 20.64 -8.72 4.29
CA ALA A 523 19.20 -8.95 4.12
C ALA A 523 18.54 -9.48 5.41
N LYS A 524 19.20 -10.40 6.13
CA LYS A 524 18.74 -10.90 7.43
C LYS A 524 18.69 -9.80 8.50
N ARG A 525 19.67 -8.91 8.51
CA ARG A 525 19.73 -7.79 9.46
C ARG A 525 18.60 -6.79 9.19
N GLU A 526 18.43 -6.40 7.94
CA GLU A 526 17.41 -5.45 7.52
C GLU A 526 15.98 -5.97 7.76
N SER A 527 15.74 -7.26 7.51
CA SER A 527 14.42 -7.88 7.73
C SER A 527 14.04 -8.04 9.21
N LYS A 528 15.01 -8.02 10.13
CA LYS A 528 14.79 -8.12 11.58
C LYS A 528 14.81 -6.77 12.30
N SER A 529 14.94 -5.67 11.57
CA SER A 529 14.92 -4.34 12.17
C SER A 529 13.62 -4.09 12.91
N LYS A 530 13.71 -3.64 14.18
CA LYS A 530 12.52 -3.28 14.97
C LYS A 530 11.80 -2.03 14.44
N GLU A 531 12.55 -1.17 13.80
CA GLU A 531 12.03 0.04 13.16
C GLU A 531 12.02 -0.15 11.63
N HIS A 532 10.98 -0.83 11.14
CA HIS A 532 10.84 -1.16 9.71
C HIS A 532 11.00 0.04 8.78
N LYS A 533 10.56 1.23 9.20
CA LYS A 533 10.64 2.47 8.41
C LYS A 533 12.07 2.86 7.99
N PHE A 534 13.10 2.44 8.75
CA PHE A 534 14.51 2.66 8.43
C PHE A 534 15.17 1.45 7.74
N SER A 535 14.44 0.35 7.53
CA SER A 535 14.97 -0.80 6.82
C SER A 535 15.07 -0.53 5.32
N LEU A 536 16.24 -0.80 4.72
CA LEU A 536 16.42 -0.76 3.27
C LEU A 536 15.38 -1.61 2.54
N LEU A 537 15.10 -2.82 3.03
CA LEU A 537 14.18 -3.74 2.36
C LEU A 537 12.72 -3.24 2.41
N TYR A 538 12.32 -2.60 3.52
CA TYR A 538 11.03 -1.95 3.61
C TYR A 538 10.94 -0.78 2.63
N GLN A 539 11.92 0.11 2.65
CA GLN A 539 11.96 1.28 1.75
C GLN A 539 11.92 0.83 0.28
N LEU A 540 12.69 -0.21 -0.08
CA LEU A 540 12.75 -0.74 -1.44
C LEU A 540 11.39 -1.29 -1.90
N THR A 541 10.69 -2.03 -1.06
CA THR A 541 9.43 -2.69 -1.44
C THR A 541 8.21 -1.78 -1.36
N HIS A 542 8.31 -0.61 -0.68
CA HIS A 542 7.18 0.29 -0.43
C HIS A 542 7.30 1.65 -1.13
N ILE A 543 8.37 1.88 -1.89
CA ILE A 543 8.51 3.10 -2.69
C ILE A 543 7.55 3.08 -3.89
N THR A 544 6.90 4.22 -4.15
CA THR A 544 6.07 4.43 -5.33
C THR A 544 6.54 5.68 -6.08
N ARG A 545 6.06 5.89 -7.30
CA ARG A 545 6.36 7.09 -8.08
C ARG A 545 5.68 8.36 -7.54
N ASP A 546 4.84 8.23 -6.51
CA ASP A 546 4.17 9.37 -5.87
C ASP A 546 5.13 10.09 -4.93
N ARG A 547 5.08 11.43 -4.95
CA ARG A 547 5.92 12.26 -4.08
C ARG A 547 5.60 12.03 -2.60
N GLY A 548 6.63 11.76 -1.79
CA GLY A 548 6.49 11.48 -0.36
C GLY A 548 5.80 10.14 -0.09
N SER A 549 5.99 9.15 -0.95
CA SER A 549 5.45 7.80 -0.80
C SER A 549 5.96 7.11 0.47
N LEU A 550 7.20 7.36 0.83
CA LEU A 550 7.83 6.92 2.07
C LEU A 550 8.09 8.12 3.00
N ARG A 551 8.06 7.86 4.29
CA ARG A 551 8.44 8.85 5.30
C ARG A 551 9.96 8.98 5.44
N HIS A 552 10.66 7.87 5.30
CA HIS A 552 12.11 7.76 5.31
C HIS A 552 12.53 6.92 4.11
N ASP A 553 13.39 7.44 3.26
CA ASP A 553 13.90 6.79 2.05
C ASP A 553 15.43 6.84 1.96
N ASP A 554 16.08 7.28 3.04
CA ASP A 554 17.50 7.65 3.08
C ASP A 554 18.44 6.49 2.66
N ARG A 555 18.20 5.26 3.18
CA ARG A 555 19.02 4.09 2.82
C ARG A 555 18.83 3.65 1.39
N LEU A 556 17.61 3.77 0.89
CA LEU A 556 17.28 3.43 -0.50
C LEU A 556 17.87 4.47 -1.47
N ASP A 557 17.88 5.75 -1.09
CA ASP A 557 18.50 6.80 -1.90
C ASP A 557 20.02 6.62 -1.94
N ALA A 558 20.66 6.30 -0.80
CA ALA A 558 22.07 5.96 -0.77
C ALA A 558 22.42 4.76 -1.67
N LEU A 559 21.58 3.70 -1.66
CA LEU A 559 21.74 2.56 -2.57
C LEU A 559 21.57 2.97 -4.03
N SER A 560 20.54 3.76 -4.34
CA SER A 560 20.29 4.28 -5.68
C SER A 560 21.46 5.12 -6.19
N GLY A 561 22.04 5.99 -5.34
CA GLY A 561 23.23 6.78 -5.67
C GLY A 561 24.44 5.90 -6.02
N ALA A 562 24.69 4.85 -5.25
CA ALA A 562 25.76 3.89 -5.51
C ALA A 562 25.57 3.13 -6.83
N VAL A 563 24.35 2.73 -7.15
CA VAL A 563 24.02 2.08 -8.44
C VAL A 563 24.16 3.06 -9.59
N ALA A 564 23.67 4.30 -9.43
CA ALA A 564 23.80 5.35 -10.45
C ALA A 564 25.26 5.70 -10.79
N HIS A 565 26.17 5.62 -9.80
CA HIS A 565 27.62 5.79 -10.04
C HIS A 565 28.13 4.84 -11.14
N TYR A 566 27.77 3.55 -11.04
CA TYR A 566 28.18 2.56 -12.04
C TYR A 566 27.50 2.72 -13.39
N GLN A 567 26.22 3.08 -13.41
CA GLN A 567 25.50 3.33 -14.66
C GLN A 567 26.11 4.51 -15.43
N ARG A 568 26.53 5.58 -14.73
CA ARG A 568 27.23 6.74 -15.32
C ARG A 568 28.60 6.33 -15.88
N SER A 569 29.37 5.57 -15.12
CA SER A 569 30.71 5.10 -15.52
C SER A 569 30.63 4.19 -16.73
N MET A 570 29.69 3.22 -16.74
CA MET A 570 29.46 2.33 -17.87
C MET A 570 29.02 3.09 -19.14
N GLY A 571 28.18 4.11 -19.00
CA GLY A 571 27.75 4.94 -20.14
C GLY A 571 28.91 5.74 -20.74
N GLN A 572 29.82 6.26 -19.92
CA GLN A 572 31.02 6.97 -20.38
C GLN A 572 32.02 6.04 -21.04
N ASP A 573 32.25 4.86 -20.47
CA ASP A 573 33.19 3.86 -21.01
C ASP A 573 32.72 3.30 -22.36
N VAL A 574 31.41 3.03 -22.51
CA VAL A 574 30.82 2.55 -23.78
C VAL A 574 30.95 3.62 -24.88
N ASP A 575 30.71 4.88 -24.57
CA ASP A 575 30.85 5.98 -25.54
C ASP A 575 32.31 6.25 -25.88
N GLN A 576 33.24 6.14 -24.92
CA GLN A 576 34.68 6.26 -25.15
C GLN A 576 35.24 5.05 -25.94
N ALA A 577 34.84 3.84 -25.57
CA ALA A 577 35.21 2.61 -26.30
C ALA A 577 34.66 2.62 -27.73
N ALA A 578 33.43 3.08 -27.94
CA ALA A 578 32.85 3.24 -29.28
C ALA A 578 33.62 4.28 -30.12
N LYS A 579 34.04 5.41 -29.49
CA LYS A 579 34.87 6.42 -30.16
C LYS A 579 36.27 5.90 -30.45
N ALA A 580 36.91 5.20 -29.51
CA ALA A 580 38.22 4.59 -29.71
C ALA A 580 38.21 3.59 -30.87
N VAL A 581 37.24 2.67 -30.90
CA VAL A 581 37.05 1.71 -32.00
C VAL A 581 36.81 2.39 -33.34
N LEU A 582 36.07 3.51 -33.36
CA LEU A 582 35.82 4.29 -34.55
C LEU A 582 37.12 4.99 -35.03
N THR A 583 37.94 5.50 -34.13
CA THR A 583 39.23 6.14 -34.41
C THR A 583 40.23 5.11 -34.93
N ASP A 584 40.39 3.97 -34.25
CA ASP A 584 41.28 2.87 -34.69
C ASP A 584 40.92 2.35 -36.07
N ARG A 585 39.63 2.30 -36.40
CA ARG A 585 39.14 1.87 -37.70
C ARG A 585 39.40 2.90 -38.78
N LEU A 586 39.28 4.18 -38.48
CA LEU A 586 39.64 5.28 -39.37
C LEU A 586 41.14 5.32 -39.61
N ASP A 587 41.95 5.13 -38.57
CA ASP A 587 43.39 5.10 -38.65
C ASP A 587 43.87 3.89 -39.50
N ALA A 588 43.27 2.71 -39.34
CA ALA A 588 43.54 1.53 -40.18
C ALA A 588 43.11 1.75 -41.63
N GLU A 589 41.97 2.40 -41.90
CA GLU A 589 41.56 2.73 -43.29
C GLU A 589 42.49 3.79 -43.90
N ILE A 590 43.06 4.68 -43.12
CA ILE A 590 44.06 5.68 -43.55
C ILE A 590 45.42 4.99 -43.82
N GLU A 591 45.85 4.06 -42.96
CA GLU A 591 47.08 3.28 -43.18
C GLU A 591 46.97 2.41 -44.46
N ASP A 592 45.84 1.68 -44.62
CA ASP A 592 45.57 0.89 -45.82
C ASP A 592 45.55 1.77 -47.09
N PHE A 593 45.02 2.98 -47.01
CA PHE A 593 45.02 3.92 -48.13
C PHE A 593 46.44 4.48 -48.42
N LEU A 594 47.23 4.76 -47.40
CA LEU A 594 48.60 5.23 -47.54
C LEU A 594 49.54 4.14 -48.10
N ASP A 595 49.39 2.89 -47.67
CA ASP A 595 50.09 1.75 -48.21
C ASP A 595 49.72 1.48 -49.66
N PHE A 596 48.45 1.63 -50.02
CA PHE A 596 47.97 1.55 -51.38
C PHE A 596 48.63 2.65 -52.29
N MET A 597 48.74 3.87 -51.76
CA MET A 597 49.37 4.99 -52.50
C MET A 597 50.89 4.84 -52.65
N GLN A 598 51.59 4.16 -51.73
CA GLN A 598 53.03 3.95 -51.75
C GLN A 598 53.45 2.67 -52.51
N GLY A 599 52.54 1.69 -52.65
CA GLY A 599 52.84 0.33 -53.14
C GLY A 599 52.69 0.08 -54.66
N GLY A 600 52.38 1.06 -55.47
CA GLY A 600 52.46 0.92 -57.00
C GLY A 600 51.72 -0.23 -57.61
N ALA A 601 50.65 -0.80 -57.08
CA ALA A 601 49.87 -1.89 -57.59
C ALA A 601 48.65 -1.40 -58.42
N PRO A 602 48.25 -2.11 -59.50
CA PRO A 602 47.25 -1.62 -60.45
C PRO A 602 45.86 -1.58 -59.87
N LEU A 603 45.18 -0.47 -60.11
CA LEU A 603 43.77 -0.17 -59.77
C LEU A 603 42.83 -1.33 -60.11
N GLY A 604 42.37 -2.04 -59.18
CA GLY A 604 41.33 -3.04 -59.33
C GLY A 604 40.66 -3.43 -58.02
N LYS A 605 39.46 -2.86 -57.77
CA LYS A 605 38.49 -3.18 -56.75
C LYS A 605 38.70 -2.54 -55.36
N MET A 606 38.21 -1.32 -55.19
CA MET A 606 37.86 -0.81 -53.88
C MET A 606 36.65 -1.53 -53.31
N ARG A 607 36.73 -1.97 -52.03
CA ARG A 607 35.58 -2.45 -51.24
C ARG A 607 34.65 -1.27 -50.93
N GLY A 608 33.37 -1.45 -51.19
CA GLY A 608 32.39 -0.40 -51.08
C GLY A 608 32.22 0.16 -49.66
N VAL A 609 32.21 1.45 -49.56
CA VAL A 609 31.93 2.23 -48.35
C VAL A 609 30.41 2.22 -48.10
N ARG A 610 29.98 1.84 -46.90
CA ARG A 610 28.58 1.97 -46.47
C ARG A 610 28.31 3.37 -45.94
N ARG A 611 27.40 4.09 -46.57
CA ARG A 611 26.81 5.30 -46.04
C ARG A 611 25.31 5.04 -45.87
N ASN A 612 24.80 5.24 -44.64
CA ASN A 612 23.37 5.10 -44.30
C ASN A 612 22.69 3.77 -44.67
N GLY A 613 23.39 2.63 -44.48
CA GLY A 613 22.77 1.31 -44.64
C GLY A 613 22.60 0.79 -46.06
N GLU A 614 22.89 1.57 -47.06
CA GLU A 614 22.84 1.14 -48.49
C GLU A 614 24.24 0.99 -49.10
N ARG A 615 24.41 -0.09 -49.89
CA ARG A 615 25.64 -0.44 -50.57
C ARG A 615 25.66 0.30 -51.91
N THR A 616 26.50 1.33 -52.05
CA THR A 616 26.74 2.01 -53.33
C THR A 616 28.03 1.49 -53.92
N GLU A 617 27.96 0.81 -55.07
CA GLU A 617 29.13 0.43 -55.88
C GLU A 617 29.49 1.64 -56.75
N VAL A 618 30.72 2.16 -56.56
CA VAL A 618 31.28 3.19 -57.45
C VAL A 618 32.24 2.51 -58.42
N TRP A 619 31.84 2.45 -59.67
CA TRP A 619 32.72 2.02 -60.78
C TRP A 619 33.53 3.22 -61.26
N SER A 620 34.85 3.11 -61.26
CA SER A 620 35.67 4.02 -62.04
C SER A 620 36.08 3.31 -63.33
N ASP A 621 35.53 3.75 -64.42
CA ASP A 621 35.94 3.33 -65.74
C ASP A 621 37.34 3.84 -66.03
N GLY A 622 38.29 2.92 -65.97
CA GLY A 622 39.63 3.13 -66.52
C GLY A 622 39.66 2.87 -68.02
N LYS A 623 39.30 3.86 -68.80
CA LYS A 623 39.75 3.91 -70.22
C LYS A 623 40.53 5.18 -70.43
N ASN A 624 41.84 5.05 -70.58
CA ASN A 624 42.49 5.49 -71.85
C ASN A 624 43.95 5.12 -71.83
N LYS A 625 44.25 4.34 -72.92
CA LYS A 625 45.48 4.09 -73.65
C LYS A 625 46.77 3.96 -72.84
#